data_af019a7d4f9cab9ca4ee72fd413fd7e9
#
_entry.id   af019a7d4f9cab9ca4ee72fd413fd7e9
#
_cell.length_a   1.000
_cell.length_b   1.000
_cell.length_c   1.000
_cell.angle_alpha   90.00
_cell.angle_beta   90.00
_cell.angle_gamma   90.00
#
_symmetry.space_group_name_H-M   'P 1'
#
loop_
_entity.id
_entity.type
_entity.pdbx_description
1 polymer ?
#
loop_
_entity_poly.entity_id
_entity_poly.type
_entity_poly.pdbx_seq_one_letter_code
_entity_poly.pdbx_strand_id
1 'polypeptide(L)'
;VKLLEGDTALVTGAGNGIGKGMADAIEAEGARVMRADVEFDLTKKENAERLAEEAIKRLGKVSIFVHCASPRRQESQTVLGATFEQWREMLAVNLDAAFCISQIISKHMIDRQIKGRILLVTSLHAESPRNLPHYSAAKAGETMLVKELARALGPHGIRVNAVAPGAIPGGGFNAPPAMVEKIPLRRFGTPADVAAIGVAILSERFGAYVTGASVVVDGGMGLHNWIDPPK
;
A
#
# COMPACT_ATOMS: atom_id res chain seq x y z
N VAL A 1 -11.73 13.12 -19.14
CA VAL A 1 -12.59 12.59 -18.07
C VAL A 1 -11.69 12.08 -16.98
N LYS A 2 -11.83 12.62 -15.77
CA LYS A 2 -11.05 12.18 -14.59
C LYS A 2 -11.52 10.81 -14.14
N LEU A 3 -10.58 9.94 -13.77
CA LEU A 3 -10.86 8.53 -13.45
C LEU A 3 -11.55 8.31 -12.12
N LEU A 4 -11.40 9.25 -11.16
CA LEU A 4 -11.88 9.14 -9.77
C LEU A 4 -12.76 10.34 -9.38
N GLU A 5 -13.41 10.96 -10.37
CA GLU A 5 -14.31 12.10 -10.14
C GLU A 5 -15.44 11.73 -9.17
N GLY A 6 -15.64 12.56 -8.13
CA GLY A 6 -16.67 12.33 -7.11
C GLY A 6 -16.34 11.29 -6.06
N ASP A 7 -15.17 10.67 -6.10
CA ASP A 7 -14.68 9.78 -5.06
C ASP A 7 -14.11 10.55 -3.87
N THR A 8 -14.02 9.85 -2.75
CA THR A 8 -13.38 10.34 -1.53
C THR A 8 -12.45 9.26 -1.00
N ALA A 9 -11.22 9.64 -0.70
CA ALA A 9 -10.16 8.72 -0.35
C ALA A 9 -9.52 9.03 1.00
N LEU A 10 -9.23 8.00 1.80
CA LEU A 10 -8.26 8.03 2.87
C LEU A 10 -6.96 7.42 2.37
N VAL A 11 -5.83 8.14 2.53
CA VAL A 11 -4.49 7.64 2.21
C VAL A 11 -3.61 7.75 3.44
N THR A 12 -3.08 6.63 3.95
CA THR A 12 -2.12 6.62 5.06
C THR A 12 -0.68 6.68 4.55
N GLY A 13 0.26 7.19 5.36
CA GLY A 13 1.65 7.40 4.95
C GLY A 13 1.79 8.43 3.83
N ALA A 14 0.87 9.42 3.78
CA ALA A 14 0.71 10.35 2.67
C ALA A 14 1.67 11.56 2.69
N GLY A 15 2.56 11.65 3.68
CA GLY A 15 3.48 12.79 3.84
C GLY A 15 4.66 12.76 2.87
N ASN A 16 5.09 11.57 2.43
CA ASN A 16 6.26 11.44 1.56
C ASN A 16 6.18 10.17 0.68
N GLY A 17 7.17 10.00 -0.21
CA GLY A 17 7.38 8.78 -0.98
C GLY A 17 6.15 8.32 -1.77
N ILE A 18 5.89 7.01 -1.74
CA ILE A 18 4.80 6.37 -2.50
C ILE A 18 3.43 6.88 -2.02
N GLY A 19 3.23 7.02 -0.71
CA GLY A 19 1.95 7.48 -0.17
C GLY A 19 1.60 8.90 -0.61
N LYS A 20 2.58 9.81 -0.61
CA LYS A 20 2.40 11.17 -1.16
C LYS A 20 2.07 11.12 -2.67
N GLY A 21 2.87 10.36 -3.44
CA GLY A 21 2.63 10.22 -4.89
C GLY A 21 1.24 9.63 -5.19
N MET A 22 0.79 8.67 -4.38
CA MET A 22 -0.55 8.08 -4.52
C MET A 22 -1.65 9.10 -4.21
N ALA A 23 -1.52 9.85 -3.11
CA ALA A 23 -2.48 10.88 -2.75
C ALA A 23 -2.56 11.97 -3.82
N ASP A 24 -1.41 12.46 -4.32
CA ASP A 24 -1.33 13.46 -5.38
C ASP A 24 -2.01 12.97 -6.67
N ALA A 25 -1.77 11.72 -7.07
CA ALA A 25 -2.36 11.15 -8.27
C ALA A 25 -3.89 10.93 -8.14
N ILE A 26 -4.36 10.49 -6.98
CA ILE A 26 -5.79 10.32 -6.69
C ILE A 26 -6.51 11.67 -6.73
N GLU A 27 -5.92 12.73 -6.17
CA GLU A 27 -6.47 14.11 -6.26
C GLU A 27 -6.46 14.63 -7.69
N ALA A 28 -5.39 14.41 -8.44
CA ALA A 28 -5.29 14.81 -9.84
C ALA A 28 -6.39 14.18 -10.69
N GLU A 29 -6.83 12.97 -10.33
CA GLU A 29 -7.94 12.26 -10.97
C GLU A 29 -9.32 12.58 -10.41
N GLY A 30 -9.45 13.61 -9.59
CA GLY A 30 -10.73 14.23 -9.22
C GLY A 30 -11.32 13.75 -7.90
N ALA A 31 -10.64 12.90 -7.15
CA ALA A 31 -11.09 12.52 -5.82
C ALA A 31 -10.71 13.58 -4.75
N ARG A 32 -11.52 13.69 -3.72
CA ARG A 32 -11.17 14.42 -2.51
C ARG A 32 -10.41 13.51 -1.55
N VAL A 33 -9.18 13.88 -1.16
CA VAL A 33 -8.31 13.04 -0.35
C VAL A 33 -8.15 13.57 1.06
N MET A 34 -8.33 12.71 2.06
CA MET A 34 -7.81 12.91 3.40
C MET A 34 -6.45 12.21 3.50
N ARG A 35 -5.40 13.00 3.74
CA ARG A 35 -4.04 12.52 3.93
C ARG A 35 -3.80 12.29 5.41
N ALA A 36 -3.23 11.14 5.78
CA ALA A 36 -2.83 10.82 7.13
C ALA A 36 -1.36 10.35 7.14
N ASP A 37 -0.59 10.83 8.09
CA ASP A 37 0.82 10.47 8.26
C ASP A 37 1.16 10.36 9.76
N VAL A 38 2.32 10.84 10.18
CA VAL A 38 2.90 10.66 11.51
C VAL A 38 2.06 11.25 12.66
N GLU A 39 1.12 12.12 12.39
CA GLU A 39 0.15 12.62 13.38
C GLU A 39 -0.77 11.52 13.94
N PHE A 40 -0.85 10.39 13.22
CA PHE A 40 -1.51 9.18 13.70
C PHE A 40 -0.47 8.10 13.95
N ASP A 41 -0.14 7.86 15.21
CA ASP A 41 0.74 6.75 15.63
C ASP A 41 0.01 5.40 15.42
N LEU A 42 0.18 4.83 14.24
CA LEU A 42 -0.47 3.56 13.84
C LEU A 42 0.14 2.31 14.51
N THR A 43 1.11 2.46 15.41
CA THR A 43 1.53 1.36 16.29
C THR A 43 0.46 1.01 17.31
N LYS A 44 -0.52 1.90 17.52
CA LYS A 44 -1.62 1.78 18.47
C LYS A 44 -2.93 1.56 17.76
N LYS A 45 -3.62 0.48 18.09
CA LYS A 45 -4.93 0.12 17.52
C LYS A 45 -5.94 1.26 17.63
N GLU A 46 -5.99 1.91 18.80
CA GLU A 46 -6.94 3.01 19.08
C GLU A 46 -6.76 4.20 18.13
N ASN A 47 -5.53 4.45 17.70
CA ASN A 47 -5.24 5.51 16.73
C ASN A 47 -5.64 5.11 15.31
N ALA A 48 -5.51 3.84 14.94
CA ALA A 48 -5.98 3.32 13.66
C ALA A 48 -7.51 3.38 13.58
N GLU A 49 -8.22 3.01 14.67
CA GLU A 49 -9.68 3.13 14.79
C GLU A 49 -10.11 4.59 14.66
N ARG A 50 -9.51 5.47 15.47
CA ARG A 50 -9.79 6.92 15.43
C ARG A 50 -9.56 7.52 14.04
N LEU A 51 -8.49 7.13 13.34
CA LEU A 51 -8.21 7.61 11.99
C LEU A 51 -9.34 7.24 11.03
N ALA A 52 -9.79 5.99 11.06
CA ALA A 52 -10.87 5.52 10.18
C ALA A 52 -12.19 6.28 10.45
N GLU A 53 -12.56 6.46 11.73
CA GLU A 53 -13.74 7.21 12.14
C GLU A 53 -13.65 8.69 11.74
N GLU A 54 -12.49 9.31 11.94
CA GLU A 54 -12.25 10.70 11.55
C GLU A 54 -12.33 10.88 10.02
N ALA A 55 -11.83 9.93 9.24
CA ALA A 55 -11.96 9.96 7.80
C ALA A 55 -13.43 9.89 7.36
N ILE A 56 -14.21 9.00 7.94
CA ILE A 56 -15.65 8.90 7.68
C ILE A 56 -16.36 10.21 8.04
N LYS A 57 -16.03 10.78 9.21
CA LYS A 57 -16.63 12.05 9.66
C LYS A 57 -16.27 13.22 8.74
N ARG A 58 -14.99 13.38 8.38
CA ARG A 58 -14.52 14.52 7.57
C ARG A 58 -14.93 14.43 6.11
N LEU A 59 -14.93 13.24 5.55
CA LEU A 59 -15.27 13.02 4.14
C LEU A 59 -16.76 12.82 3.92
N GLY A 60 -17.53 12.45 4.97
CA GLY A 60 -18.96 12.10 4.91
C GLY A 60 -19.20 10.72 4.28
N LYS A 61 -18.43 10.37 3.27
CA LYS A 61 -18.35 9.03 2.69
C LYS A 61 -16.87 8.71 2.41
N VAL A 62 -16.46 7.47 2.55
CA VAL A 62 -15.13 6.98 2.12
C VAL A 62 -15.36 5.91 1.08
N SER A 63 -15.01 6.19 -0.18
CA SER A 63 -15.14 5.24 -1.30
C SER A 63 -13.82 4.58 -1.68
N ILE A 64 -12.70 5.16 -1.24
CA ILE A 64 -11.34 4.64 -1.49
C ILE A 64 -10.56 4.65 -0.18
N PHE A 65 -9.90 3.54 0.13
CA PHE A 65 -8.89 3.48 1.18
C PHE A 65 -7.56 2.98 0.59
N VAL A 66 -6.48 3.72 0.84
CA VAL A 66 -5.12 3.32 0.43
C VAL A 66 -4.22 3.29 1.66
N HIS A 67 -3.61 2.13 1.93
CA HIS A 67 -2.65 1.96 3.01
C HIS A 67 -1.22 1.96 2.46
N CYS A 68 -0.47 3.03 2.77
CA CYS A 68 0.95 3.18 2.41
C CYS A 68 1.85 3.36 3.64
N ALA A 69 1.27 3.52 4.84
CA ALA A 69 2.05 3.72 6.05
C ALA A 69 2.95 2.52 6.34
N SER A 70 4.21 2.79 6.66
CA SER A 70 5.19 1.79 7.05
C SER A 70 6.28 2.45 7.89
N PRO A 71 6.74 1.84 8.98
CA PRO A 71 7.91 2.34 9.71
C PRO A 71 9.14 2.37 8.81
N ARG A 72 10.08 3.23 9.15
CA ARG A 72 11.41 3.21 8.51
C ARG A 72 12.11 1.91 8.86
N ARG A 73 12.75 1.29 7.87
CA ARG A 73 13.58 0.11 8.05
C ARG A 73 15.06 0.46 7.83
N GLN A 74 15.93 -0.30 8.49
CA GLN A 74 17.38 -0.19 8.33
C GLN A 74 17.94 -1.55 7.89
N GLU A 75 18.98 -1.54 7.08
CA GLU A 75 19.63 -2.77 6.59
C GLU A 75 20.28 -3.60 7.72
N SER A 76 20.53 -3.00 8.90
CA SER A 76 20.98 -3.69 10.11
C SER A 76 19.92 -4.54 10.80
N GLN A 77 18.63 -4.35 10.48
CA GLN A 77 17.50 -5.09 11.05
C GLN A 77 17.35 -6.48 10.42
N THR A 78 18.44 -7.24 10.40
CA THR A 78 18.52 -8.59 9.82
C THR A 78 17.84 -9.64 10.72
N VAL A 79 17.79 -10.89 10.26
CA VAL A 79 17.24 -12.01 11.07
C VAL A 79 17.93 -12.14 12.42
N LEU A 80 19.24 -11.84 12.49
CA LEU A 80 20.00 -11.90 13.74
C LEU A 80 20.11 -10.55 14.46
N GLY A 81 19.75 -9.44 13.82
CA GLY A 81 19.92 -8.08 14.35
C GLY A 81 18.64 -7.33 14.70
N ALA A 82 17.49 -7.76 14.20
CA ALA A 82 16.22 -7.11 14.50
C ALA A 82 15.78 -7.43 15.94
N THR A 83 15.37 -6.40 16.70
CA THR A 83 14.79 -6.59 18.03
C THR A 83 13.32 -6.97 17.95
N PHE A 84 12.78 -7.49 19.05
CA PHE A 84 11.36 -7.85 19.12
C PHE A 84 10.46 -6.61 19.04
N GLU A 85 10.91 -5.47 19.56
CA GLU A 85 10.21 -4.17 19.46
C GLU A 85 10.09 -3.72 18.01
N GLN A 86 11.18 -3.79 17.23
CA GLN A 86 11.18 -3.48 15.80
C GLN A 86 10.27 -4.43 15.01
N TRP A 87 10.27 -5.72 15.37
CA TRP A 87 9.33 -6.70 14.82
C TRP A 87 7.87 -6.29 15.08
N ARG A 88 7.54 -5.96 16.34
CA ARG A 88 6.19 -5.58 16.74
C ARG A 88 5.74 -4.28 16.08
N GLU A 89 6.59 -3.26 16.06
CA GLU A 89 6.30 -1.98 15.39
C GLU A 89 5.99 -2.19 13.89
N MET A 90 6.80 -2.99 13.20
CA MET A 90 6.63 -3.24 11.78
C MET A 90 5.31 -3.96 11.48
N LEU A 91 4.94 -4.97 12.27
CA LEU A 91 3.66 -5.66 12.14
C LEU A 91 2.50 -4.75 12.49
N ALA A 92 2.59 -3.99 13.57
CA ALA A 92 1.52 -3.10 14.02
C ALA A 92 1.13 -2.06 12.96
N VAL A 93 2.12 -1.39 12.36
CA VAL A 93 1.82 -0.35 11.36
C VAL A 93 1.40 -0.94 10.02
N ASN A 94 2.10 -1.96 9.52
CA ASN A 94 1.81 -2.49 8.18
C ASN A 94 0.57 -3.40 8.18
N LEU A 95 0.47 -4.33 9.13
CA LEU A 95 -0.55 -5.37 9.08
C LEU A 95 -1.75 -5.09 9.99
N ASP A 96 -1.51 -4.82 11.28
CA ASP A 96 -2.60 -4.65 12.25
C ASP A 96 -3.42 -3.38 11.92
N ALA A 97 -2.75 -2.25 11.62
CA ALA A 97 -3.44 -1.02 11.24
C ALA A 97 -4.16 -1.15 9.89
N ALA A 98 -3.54 -1.82 8.89
CA ALA A 98 -4.21 -2.10 7.61
C ALA A 98 -5.50 -2.89 7.82
N PHE A 99 -5.46 -3.94 8.64
CA PHE A 99 -6.63 -4.74 8.98
C PHE A 99 -7.70 -3.91 9.71
N CYS A 100 -7.32 -3.21 10.77
CA CYS A 100 -8.23 -2.43 11.60
C CYS A 100 -8.96 -1.35 10.80
N ILE A 101 -8.22 -0.53 10.04
CA ILE A 101 -8.80 0.54 9.21
C ILE A 101 -9.68 -0.06 8.10
N SER A 102 -9.21 -1.13 7.42
CA SER A 102 -9.99 -1.81 6.38
C SER A 102 -11.32 -2.33 6.92
N GLN A 103 -11.33 -2.89 8.14
CA GLN A 103 -12.54 -3.42 8.76
C GLN A 103 -13.58 -2.32 9.01
N ILE A 104 -13.17 -1.19 9.58
CA ILE A 104 -14.08 -0.06 9.91
C ILE A 104 -14.62 0.57 8.62
N ILE A 105 -13.74 0.86 7.67
CA ILE A 105 -14.11 1.47 6.39
C ILE A 105 -15.01 0.53 5.58
N SER A 106 -14.73 -0.78 5.59
CA SER A 106 -15.59 -1.75 4.89
C SER A 106 -16.99 -1.83 5.46
N LYS A 107 -17.14 -1.80 6.79
CA LYS A 107 -18.46 -1.72 7.43
C LYS A 107 -19.20 -0.46 7.00
N HIS A 108 -18.54 0.70 7.03
CA HIS A 108 -19.11 1.95 6.53
C HIS A 108 -19.54 1.87 5.06
N MET A 109 -18.69 1.25 4.20
CA MET A 109 -19.02 1.06 2.78
C MET A 109 -20.27 0.18 2.60
N ILE A 110 -20.36 -0.93 3.35
CA ILE A 110 -21.51 -1.85 3.30
C ILE A 110 -22.79 -1.15 3.78
N ASP A 111 -22.74 -0.52 4.94
CA ASP A 111 -23.90 0.16 5.55
C ASP A 111 -24.45 1.29 4.66
N ARG A 112 -23.58 1.95 3.89
CA ARG A 112 -23.92 3.03 2.97
C ARG A 112 -24.07 2.57 1.52
N GLN A 113 -23.98 1.27 1.25
CA GLN A 113 -24.06 0.70 -0.11
C GLN A 113 -23.06 1.33 -1.09
N ILE A 114 -21.85 1.65 -0.60
CA ILE A 114 -20.76 2.22 -1.40
C ILE A 114 -20.00 1.07 -2.05
N LYS A 115 -19.94 1.05 -3.38
CA LYS A 115 -19.04 0.16 -4.15
C LYS A 115 -17.61 0.69 -4.02
N GLY A 116 -16.97 0.33 -2.91
CA GLY A 116 -15.69 0.89 -2.51
C GLY A 116 -14.48 0.19 -3.14
N ARG A 117 -13.32 0.79 -2.94
CA ARG A 117 -12.02 0.23 -3.35
C ARG A 117 -11.00 0.37 -2.23
N ILE A 118 -10.29 -0.72 -1.95
CA ILE A 118 -9.19 -0.76 -0.98
C ILE A 118 -7.92 -1.16 -1.72
N LEU A 119 -6.83 -0.43 -1.50
CA LEU A 119 -5.53 -0.70 -2.09
C LEU A 119 -4.47 -0.73 -0.99
N LEU A 120 -3.78 -1.86 -0.82
CA LEU A 120 -2.64 -1.97 0.07
C LEU A 120 -1.34 -1.85 -0.72
N VAL A 121 -0.39 -1.06 -0.23
CA VAL A 121 0.95 -0.97 -0.82
C VAL A 121 1.84 -2.00 -0.14
N THR A 122 1.93 -3.15 -0.75
CA THR A 122 2.76 -4.27 -0.29
C THR A 122 4.24 -4.08 -0.71
N SER A 123 4.93 -5.09 -1.14
CA SER A 123 6.31 -5.02 -1.60
C SER A 123 6.71 -6.30 -2.32
N LEU A 124 7.76 -6.27 -3.14
CA LEU A 124 8.47 -7.48 -3.57
C LEU A 124 8.94 -8.35 -2.40
N HIS A 125 9.18 -7.75 -1.23
CA HIS A 125 9.58 -8.48 -0.02
C HIS A 125 8.51 -9.45 0.50
N ALA A 126 7.27 -9.36 0.02
CA ALA A 126 6.23 -10.35 0.34
C ALA A 126 6.57 -11.75 -0.18
N GLU A 127 7.32 -11.83 -1.27
CA GLU A 127 7.67 -13.10 -1.94
C GLU A 127 9.19 -13.32 -2.05
N SER A 128 9.98 -12.22 -2.09
CA SER A 128 11.43 -12.26 -2.28
C SER A 128 12.17 -11.79 -1.02
N PRO A 129 12.74 -12.69 -0.22
CA PRO A 129 13.39 -12.34 1.03
C PRO A 129 14.70 -11.55 0.81
N ARG A 130 14.95 -10.56 1.68
CA ARG A 130 16.16 -9.73 1.68
C ARG A 130 16.78 -9.57 3.06
N ASN A 131 16.64 -10.59 3.91
CA ASN A 131 17.14 -10.57 5.28
C ASN A 131 16.56 -9.40 6.14
N LEU A 132 15.31 -9.02 5.88
CA LEU A 132 14.52 -8.05 6.65
C LEU A 132 13.25 -8.75 7.16
N PRO A 133 13.34 -9.61 8.18
CA PRO A 133 12.31 -10.59 8.52
C PRO A 133 10.97 -9.94 8.90
N HIS A 134 11.01 -8.89 9.71
CA HIS A 134 9.83 -8.17 10.18
C HIS A 134 9.06 -7.51 9.02
N TYR A 135 9.79 -6.89 8.10
CA TYR A 135 9.19 -6.24 6.93
C TYR A 135 8.60 -7.25 5.95
N SER A 136 9.38 -8.29 5.62
CA SER A 136 8.93 -9.35 4.71
C SER A 136 7.70 -10.08 5.27
N ALA A 137 7.70 -10.42 6.56
CA ALA A 137 6.55 -11.06 7.21
C ALA A 137 5.30 -10.16 7.18
N ALA A 138 5.45 -8.86 7.49
CA ALA A 138 4.33 -7.92 7.44
C ALA A 138 3.76 -7.79 6.02
N LYS A 139 4.62 -7.63 5.00
CA LYS A 139 4.19 -7.48 3.60
C LYS A 139 3.59 -8.76 3.00
N ALA A 140 4.07 -9.93 3.42
CA ALA A 140 3.44 -11.21 3.09
C ALA A 140 2.06 -11.34 3.75
N GLY A 141 1.93 -10.94 5.01
CA GLY A 141 0.65 -10.86 5.72
C GLY A 141 -0.34 -9.93 5.03
N GLU A 142 0.09 -8.72 4.62
CA GLU A 142 -0.76 -7.80 3.85
C GLU A 142 -1.22 -8.41 2.52
N THR A 143 -0.35 -9.15 1.82
CA THR A 143 -0.70 -9.80 0.55
C THR A 143 -1.79 -10.87 0.75
N MET A 144 -1.74 -11.63 1.84
CA MET A 144 -2.81 -12.57 2.17
C MET A 144 -4.07 -11.84 2.65
N LEU A 145 -3.94 -10.77 3.45
CA LEU A 145 -5.07 -9.94 3.89
C LEU A 145 -5.87 -9.37 2.71
N VAL A 146 -5.20 -8.94 1.64
CA VAL A 146 -5.87 -8.50 0.39
C VAL A 146 -6.80 -9.59 -0.15
N LYS A 147 -6.36 -10.85 -0.18
CA LYS A 147 -7.16 -11.97 -0.70
C LYS A 147 -8.36 -12.27 0.19
N GLU A 148 -8.16 -12.26 1.51
CA GLU A 148 -9.24 -12.48 2.48
C GLU A 148 -10.29 -11.37 2.42
N LEU A 149 -9.85 -10.10 2.39
CA LEU A 149 -10.75 -8.97 2.25
C LEU A 149 -11.49 -8.99 0.90
N ALA A 150 -10.79 -9.28 -0.20
CA ALA A 150 -11.40 -9.35 -1.53
C ALA A 150 -12.51 -10.42 -1.60
N ARG A 151 -12.25 -11.59 -0.99
CA ARG A 151 -13.23 -12.68 -0.91
C ARG A 151 -14.45 -12.29 -0.08
N ALA A 152 -14.22 -11.68 1.09
CA ALA A 152 -15.28 -11.31 2.01
C ALA A 152 -16.13 -10.15 1.49
N LEU A 153 -15.50 -9.16 0.83
CA LEU A 153 -16.14 -7.89 0.46
C LEU A 153 -16.68 -7.87 -0.97
N GLY A 154 -16.24 -8.80 -1.81
CA GLY A 154 -16.70 -8.92 -3.21
C GLY A 154 -18.23 -8.99 -3.37
N PRO A 155 -18.97 -9.78 -2.55
CA PRO A 155 -20.45 -9.81 -2.60
C PRO A 155 -21.10 -8.45 -2.35
N HIS A 156 -20.41 -7.51 -1.71
CA HIS A 156 -20.88 -6.14 -1.47
C HIS A 156 -20.44 -5.15 -2.56
N GLY A 157 -19.78 -5.62 -3.62
CA GLY A 157 -19.27 -4.78 -4.70
C GLY A 157 -18.02 -3.97 -4.33
N ILE A 158 -17.32 -4.35 -3.23
CA ILE A 158 -16.10 -3.70 -2.78
C ILE A 158 -14.90 -4.49 -3.33
N ARG A 159 -13.98 -3.81 -4.02
CA ARG A 159 -12.77 -4.40 -4.58
C ARG A 159 -11.57 -4.14 -3.68
N VAL A 160 -10.74 -5.16 -3.48
CA VAL A 160 -9.53 -5.05 -2.66
C VAL A 160 -8.35 -5.61 -3.43
N ASN A 161 -7.32 -4.79 -3.61
CA ASN A 161 -6.12 -5.16 -4.36
C ASN A 161 -4.85 -4.64 -3.67
N ALA A 162 -3.71 -5.03 -4.20
CA ALA A 162 -2.42 -4.50 -3.81
C ALA A 162 -1.60 -4.04 -5.03
N VAL A 163 -0.68 -3.11 -4.76
CA VAL A 163 0.50 -2.86 -5.59
C VAL A 163 1.74 -3.30 -4.81
N ALA A 164 2.66 -3.98 -5.48
CA ALA A 164 3.89 -4.49 -4.89
C ALA A 164 5.10 -3.79 -5.54
N PRO A 165 5.56 -2.65 -4.98
CA PRO A 165 6.69 -1.91 -5.54
C PRO A 165 8.01 -2.67 -5.38
N GLY A 166 8.92 -2.43 -6.34
CA GLY A 166 10.32 -2.78 -6.23
C GLY A 166 11.16 -1.69 -5.58
N ALA A 167 12.29 -1.35 -6.20
CA ALA A 167 13.21 -0.31 -5.72
C ALA A 167 12.70 1.09 -6.09
N ILE A 168 12.02 1.73 -5.16
CA ILE A 168 11.55 3.13 -5.26
C ILE A 168 12.32 3.97 -4.24
N PRO A 169 13.33 4.76 -4.64
CA PRO A 169 14.05 5.66 -3.73
C PRO A 169 13.13 6.71 -3.11
N GLY A 170 13.41 7.05 -1.85
CA GLY A 170 12.60 7.98 -1.06
C GLY A 170 11.97 7.30 0.16
N GLY A 171 11.27 8.07 1.00
CA GLY A 171 10.67 7.54 2.23
C GLY A 171 11.67 6.93 3.23
N GLY A 172 12.95 7.32 3.13
CA GLY A 172 14.04 6.77 3.94
C GLY A 172 14.80 5.60 3.29
N PHE A 173 14.43 5.17 2.08
CA PHE A 173 15.19 4.19 1.31
C PHE A 173 16.18 4.90 0.36
N ASN A 174 17.47 4.76 0.64
CA ASN A 174 18.57 5.23 -0.21
C ASN A 174 19.11 4.03 -1.00
N ALA A 175 18.66 3.88 -2.24
CA ALA A 175 19.11 2.79 -3.10
C ALA A 175 20.57 2.99 -3.54
N PRO A 176 21.45 2.00 -3.36
CA PRO A 176 22.80 2.06 -3.93
C PRO A 176 22.72 2.20 -5.46
N PRO A 177 23.51 3.11 -6.09
CA PRO A 177 23.48 3.29 -7.56
C PRO A 177 23.65 1.99 -8.35
N ALA A 178 24.53 1.10 -7.93
CA ALA A 178 24.75 -0.20 -8.57
C ALA A 178 23.52 -1.13 -8.57
N MET A 179 22.50 -0.86 -7.73
CA MET A 179 21.27 -1.65 -7.75
C MET A 179 20.50 -1.50 -9.07
N VAL A 180 20.68 -0.41 -9.80
CA VAL A 180 20.07 -0.19 -11.12
C VAL A 180 20.43 -1.30 -12.11
N GLU A 181 21.65 -1.86 -12.03
CA GLU A 181 22.11 -2.94 -12.89
C GLU A 181 21.28 -4.23 -12.71
N LYS A 182 20.68 -4.39 -11.52
CA LYS A 182 19.81 -5.53 -11.19
C LYS A 182 18.35 -5.32 -11.60
N ILE A 183 18.02 -4.16 -12.14
CA ILE A 183 16.67 -3.85 -12.61
C ILE A 183 16.64 -3.99 -14.13
N PRO A 184 15.84 -4.88 -14.72
CA PRO A 184 15.77 -5.05 -16.18
C PRO A 184 15.49 -3.74 -16.93
N LEU A 185 14.61 -2.88 -16.43
CA LEU A 185 14.34 -1.56 -17.01
C LEU A 185 15.45 -0.53 -16.79
N ARG A 186 16.58 -0.90 -16.14
CA ARG A 186 17.78 -0.06 -15.96
C ARG A 186 17.52 1.31 -15.33
N ARG A 187 16.48 1.43 -14.55
CA ARG A 187 16.18 2.62 -13.74
C ARG A 187 15.49 2.23 -12.44
N PHE A 188 15.62 3.08 -11.43
CA PHE A 188 14.75 3.01 -10.27
C PHE A 188 13.32 3.39 -10.67
N GLY A 189 12.35 2.83 -9.97
CA GLY A 189 10.98 3.31 -10.04
C GLY A 189 10.82 4.63 -9.28
N THR A 190 9.73 5.32 -9.56
CA THR A 190 9.33 6.56 -8.89
C THR A 190 7.99 6.36 -8.16
N PRO A 191 7.66 7.21 -7.18
CA PRO A 191 6.30 7.22 -6.63
C PRO A 191 5.21 7.35 -7.68
N ALA A 192 5.46 8.08 -8.77
CA ALA A 192 4.52 8.24 -9.88
C ALA A 192 4.30 6.95 -10.66
N ASP A 193 5.34 6.12 -10.87
CA ASP A 193 5.18 4.80 -11.52
C ASP A 193 4.22 3.91 -10.72
N VAL A 194 4.34 3.91 -9.39
CA VAL A 194 3.46 3.12 -8.51
C VAL A 194 2.05 3.70 -8.48
N ALA A 195 1.94 5.03 -8.37
CA ALA A 195 0.66 5.72 -8.28
C ALA A 195 -0.17 5.57 -9.55
N ALA A 196 0.45 5.57 -10.74
CA ALA A 196 -0.24 5.36 -12.02
C ALA A 196 -0.97 4.00 -12.05
N ILE A 197 -0.30 2.94 -11.61
CA ILE A 197 -0.92 1.60 -11.51
C ILE A 197 -1.99 1.58 -10.41
N GLY A 198 -1.73 2.22 -9.26
CA GLY A 198 -2.70 2.33 -8.18
C GLY A 198 -4.00 3.00 -8.64
N VAL A 199 -3.91 4.13 -9.32
CA VAL A 199 -5.08 4.84 -9.88
C VAL A 199 -5.80 3.98 -10.92
N ALA A 200 -5.09 3.30 -11.79
CA ALA A 200 -5.70 2.40 -12.77
C ALA A 200 -6.53 1.30 -12.09
N ILE A 201 -5.99 0.63 -11.06
CA ILE A 201 -6.70 -0.41 -10.30
C ILE A 201 -7.90 0.17 -9.54
N LEU A 202 -7.75 1.38 -8.97
CA LEU A 202 -8.83 2.06 -8.25
C LEU A 202 -9.95 2.52 -9.18
N SER A 203 -9.67 2.81 -10.46
CA SER A 203 -10.67 3.30 -11.40
C SER A 203 -11.66 2.21 -11.81
N GLU A 204 -12.90 2.61 -12.12
CA GLU A 204 -13.88 1.69 -12.73
C GLU A 204 -13.56 1.41 -14.21
N ARG A 205 -12.84 2.32 -14.87
CA ARG A 205 -12.49 2.15 -16.28
C ARG A 205 -11.52 1.00 -16.53
N PHE A 206 -10.53 0.81 -15.63
CA PHE A 206 -9.47 -0.18 -15.83
C PHE A 206 -9.51 -1.31 -14.82
N GLY A 207 -10.01 -1.05 -13.61
CA GLY A 207 -9.98 -1.97 -12.49
C GLY A 207 -11.31 -2.65 -12.16
N ALA A 208 -12.40 -2.39 -12.92
CA ALA A 208 -13.75 -2.85 -12.54
C ALA A 208 -13.88 -4.36 -12.26
N TYR A 209 -13.08 -5.20 -12.91
CA TYR A 209 -13.11 -6.66 -12.72
C TYR A 209 -11.85 -7.20 -12.06
N VAL A 210 -11.11 -6.34 -11.33
CA VAL A 210 -9.88 -6.72 -10.62
C VAL A 210 -10.12 -6.65 -9.11
N THR A 211 -10.05 -7.79 -8.44
CA THR A 211 -10.08 -7.91 -6.97
C THR A 211 -9.26 -9.10 -6.52
N GLY A 212 -8.60 -8.99 -5.36
CA GLY A 212 -7.70 -10.01 -4.81
C GLY A 212 -6.33 -10.09 -5.47
N ALA A 213 -6.02 -9.16 -6.38
CA ALA A 213 -4.76 -9.13 -7.10
C ALA A 213 -3.67 -8.34 -6.35
N SER A 214 -2.41 -8.77 -6.53
CA SER A 214 -1.22 -7.99 -6.19
C SER A 214 -0.46 -7.71 -7.48
N VAL A 215 -0.41 -6.43 -7.89
CA VAL A 215 0.25 -6.02 -9.13
C VAL A 215 1.67 -5.55 -8.83
N VAL A 216 2.65 -6.26 -9.37
CA VAL A 216 4.07 -5.95 -9.20
C VAL A 216 4.45 -4.73 -10.05
N VAL A 217 5.14 -3.75 -9.44
CA VAL A 217 5.59 -2.50 -10.06
C VAL A 217 7.08 -2.31 -9.72
N ASP A 218 7.96 -3.04 -10.38
CA ASP A 218 9.34 -3.21 -9.95
C ASP A 218 10.40 -3.10 -11.06
N GLY A 219 9.99 -2.80 -12.28
CA GLY A 219 10.88 -2.72 -13.43
C GLY A 219 11.50 -4.08 -13.81
N GLY A 220 10.89 -5.19 -13.36
CA GLY A 220 11.36 -6.56 -13.58
C GLY A 220 12.36 -7.05 -12.53
N MET A 221 12.58 -6.29 -11.46
CA MET A 221 13.56 -6.67 -10.41
C MET A 221 13.25 -8.02 -9.76
N GLY A 222 11.98 -8.37 -9.59
CA GLY A 222 11.55 -9.64 -9.01
C GLY A 222 11.73 -10.86 -9.93
N LEU A 223 12.07 -10.65 -11.20
CA LEU A 223 12.33 -11.73 -12.16
C LEU A 223 13.74 -12.32 -12.00
N HIS A 224 14.56 -11.76 -11.10
CA HIS A 224 15.88 -12.31 -10.83
C HIS A 224 15.77 -13.72 -10.25
N ASN A 225 16.30 -14.66 -11.02
CA ASN A 225 16.63 -16.00 -10.59
C ASN A 225 18.16 -16.11 -10.44
N TRP A 226 18.72 -17.31 -10.53
CA TRP A 226 20.15 -17.57 -10.49
C TRP A 226 20.92 -17.14 -11.76
N ILE A 227 20.24 -16.63 -12.78
CA ILE A 227 20.84 -16.13 -14.03
C ILE A 227 20.93 -14.61 -13.95
N ASP A 228 22.09 -14.04 -14.22
CA ASP A 228 22.27 -12.60 -14.34
C ASP A 228 21.38 -12.03 -15.45
N PRO A 229 20.82 -10.82 -15.27
CA PRO A 229 20.04 -10.17 -16.33
C PRO A 229 20.92 -9.97 -17.57
N PRO A 230 20.34 -9.99 -18.78
CA PRO A 230 21.06 -9.69 -20.01
C PRO A 230 21.76 -8.33 -19.92
N LYS A 231 23.00 -8.27 -20.43
CA LYS A 231 23.80 -7.05 -20.45
C LYS A 231 23.25 -6.04 -21.45
#